data_5c9a5bc90563cf36a52aa0bda1fc8e05
#
_entry.id   5c9a5bc90563cf36a52aa0bda1fc8e05
#
_cell.length_a   1.000
_cell.length_b   1.000
_cell.length_c   1.000
_cell.angle_alpha   90.00
_cell.angle_beta   90.00
_cell.angle_gamma   90.00
#
_symmetry.space_group_name_H-M   'P 1'
#
loop_
_entity.id
_entity.type
_entity.pdbx_description
1 polymer ?
#
loop_
_entity_poly.entity_id
_entity_poly.type
_entity_poly.pdbx_seq_one_letter_code
_entity_poly.pdbx_strand_id
1 'polypeptide(L)'
;MNKVLVSACNYYAGKNDIVIHVGDLLTYGKDRETESPKENPSVFLGQIEATFVNIEGNHDAGNKVKSIATSLRTTLGPFVDVSVSHYPSYNPLAEGTFKPGDIHLCGHVHSKWKHYLDEKNKVLNINVGVDVWGYRPVSEDILISYIRKVLGLEGKPKIIAQK
;
A
#
# COMPACT_ATOMS: atom_id res chain seq x y z
N MET A 1 15.96 11.28 -0.51
CA MET A 1 14.64 10.65 -0.25
C MET A 1 14.77 9.16 0.02
N ASN A 2 15.36 8.37 -0.88
CA ASN A 2 15.43 6.90 -0.75
C ASN A 2 16.07 6.39 0.55
N LYS A 3 17.19 6.99 1.01
CA LYS A 3 17.81 6.61 2.29
C LYS A 3 16.89 6.81 3.49
N VAL A 4 16.07 7.85 3.49
CA VAL A 4 15.11 8.13 4.56
C VAL A 4 14.03 7.07 4.59
N LEU A 5 13.50 6.66 3.43
CA LEU A 5 12.47 5.63 3.34
C LEU A 5 13.00 4.26 3.76
N VAL A 6 14.22 3.88 3.36
CA VAL A 6 14.87 2.63 3.80
C VAL A 6 15.08 2.64 5.31
N SER A 7 15.63 3.74 5.86
CA SER A 7 15.84 3.86 7.32
C SER A 7 14.51 3.80 8.08
N ALA A 8 13.46 4.47 7.59
CA ALA A 8 12.14 4.40 8.20
C ALA A 8 11.56 2.99 8.11
N CYS A 9 11.72 2.31 6.97
CA CYS A 9 11.28 0.93 6.82
C CYS A 9 11.93 0.02 7.86
N ASN A 10 13.26 0.05 7.98
CA ASN A 10 14.01 -0.78 8.93
C ASN A 10 13.79 -0.41 10.41
N TYR A 11 13.36 0.84 10.68
CA TYR A 11 12.99 1.24 12.03
C TYR A 11 11.64 0.67 12.48
N TYR A 12 10.67 0.59 11.56
CA TYR A 12 9.30 0.17 11.85
C TYR A 12 9.01 -1.30 11.51
N ALA A 13 9.83 -1.93 10.69
CA ALA A 13 9.68 -3.33 10.26
C ALA A 13 11.04 -4.06 10.39
N GLY A 14 11.07 -5.10 11.20
CA GLY A 14 12.26 -5.92 11.44
C GLY A 14 12.29 -7.20 10.59
N LYS A 15 13.30 -8.04 10.82
CA LYS A 15 13.58 -9.27 10.04
C LYS A 15 12.43 -10.29 10.00
N ASN A 16 11.56 -10.28 11.01
CA ASN A 16 10.44 -11.21 11.11
C ASN A 16 9.14 -10.63 10.50
N ASP A 17 9.18 -9.40 10.03
CA ASP A 17 8.01 -8.74 9.46
C ASP A 17 7.95 -8.90 7.94
N ILE A 18 6.75 -8.73 7.40
CA ILE A 18 6.50 -8.66 5.96
C ILE A 18 6.04 -7.25 5.62
N VAL A 19 6.74 -6.59 4.72
CA VAL A 19 6.38 -5.30 4.16
C VAL A 19 5.70 -5.53 2.81
N ILE A 20 4.41 -5.23 2.71
CA ILE A 20 3.68 -5.25 1.45
C ILE A 20 3.75 -3.85 0.84
N HIS A 21 4.50 -3.71 -0.23
CA HIS A 21 4.59 -2.48 -1.02
C HIS A 21 3.54 -2.49 -2.13
N VAL A 22 2.79 -1.41 -2.24
CA VAL A 22 1.62 -1.33 -3.12
C VAL A 22 1.93 -0.56 -4.41
N GLY A 23 3.06 -0.92 -5.03
CA GLY A 23 3.49 -0.44 -6.34
C GLY A 23 4.20 0.91 -6.37
N ASP A 24 4.82 1.18 -7.51
CA ASP A 24 5.61 2.38 -7.78
C ASP A 24 6.80 2.58 -6.84
N LEU A 25 7.60 1.52 -6.69
CA LEU A 25 8.82 1.57 -5.87
C LEU A 25 9.79 2.66 -6.34
N LEU A 26 9.87 2.89 -7.65
CA LEU A 26 10.69 3.92 -8.27
C LEU A 26 9.87 4.66 -9.33
N THR A 27 9.83 5.98 -9.22
CA THR A 27 9.31 6.85 -10.27
C THR A 27 10.46 7.61 -10.91
N TYR A 28 10.70 7.38 -12.19
CA TYR A 28 11.59 8.27 -12.95
C TYR A 28 10.78 9.46 -13.43
N GLY A 29 11.21 10.66 -13.06
CA GLY A 29 10.66 11.90 -13.62
C GLY A 29 10.78 11.91 -15.15
N LYS A 30 9.88 12.60 -15.85
CA LYS A 30 9.91 12.77 -17.30
C LYS A 30 11.14 13.55 -17.79
N ASP A 31 11.85 14.21 -16.89
CA ASP A 31 13.05 14.99 -17.19
C ASP A 31 14.26 14.07 -17.37
N ARG A 32 14.28 13.39 -18.52
CA ARG A 32 15.36 12.47 -18.94
C ARG A 32 16.69 13.17 -19.22
N GLU A 33 16.79 14.48 -19.00
CA GLU A 33 18.00 15.25 -19.29
C GLU A 33 19.02 15.32 -18.15
N THR A 34 18.65 14.94 -16.93
CA THR A 34 19.64 14.73 -15.88
C THR A 34 19.94 13.23 -15.79
N GLU A 35 21.07 12.82 -16.34
CA GLU A 35 21.66 11.50 -16.17
C GLU A 35 22.07 11.23 -14.71
N SER A 36 21.11 11.18 -13.80
CA SER A 36 21.33 10.47 -12.56
C SER A 36 21.47 9.00 -12.89
N PRO A 37 22.52 8.31 -12.41
CA PRO A 37 22.67 6.88 -12.66
C PRO A 37 21.36 6.21 -12.25
N LYS A 38 20.77 5.42 -13.14
CA LYS A 38 19.52 4.68 -12.92
C LYS A 38 19.69 3.87 -11.64
N GLU A 39 19.13 4.34 -10.56
CA GLU A 39 19.25 3.67 -9.28
C GLU A 39 18.62 2.28 -9.42
N ASN A 40 19.44 1.26 -9.25
CA ASN A 40 18.98 -0.13 -9.36
C ASN A 40 18.06 -0.42 -8.16
N PRO A 41 16.80 -0.83 -8.36
CA PRO A 41 15.90 -1.21 -7.27
C PRO A 41 16.52 -2.16 -6.25
N SER A 42 17.35 -3.10 -6.73
CA SER A 42 18.02 -4.09 -5.88
C SER A 42 18.94 -3.47 -4.82
N VAL A 43 19.48 -2.28 -5.09
CA VAL A 43 20.33 -1.58 -4.11
C VAL A 43 19.53 -1.12 -2.91
N PHE A 44 18.30 -0.68 -3.11
CA PHE A 44 17.40 -0.27 -2.01
C PHE A 44 16.79 -1.47 -1.31
N LEU A 45 16.27 -2.42 -2.10
CA LEU A 45 15.64 -3.63 -1.57
C LEU A 45 16.61 -4.47 -0.73
N GLY A 46 17.89 -4.55 -1.15
CA GLY A 46 18.93 -5.24 -0.38
C GLY A 46 19.28 -4.61 0.96
N GLN A 47 18.80 -3.39 1.25
CA GLN A 47 18.99 -2.70 2.52
C GLN A 47 17.78 -2.84 3.46
N ILE A 48 16.66 -3.38 2.98
CA ILE A 48 15.46 -3.61 3.79
C ILE A 48 15.63 -4.94 4.51
N GLU A 49 15.50 -4.92 5.85
CA GLU A 49 15.68 -6.10 6.70
C GLU A 49 14.45 -7.02 6.70
N ALA A 50 13.26 -6.46 6.54
CA ALA A 50 12.00 -7.20 6.47
C ALA A 50 11.85 -7.98 5.17
N THR A 51 11.00 -9.01 5.15
CA THR A 51 10.57 -9.64 3.91
C THR A 51 9.77 -8.64 3.07
N PHE A 52 10.29 -8.26 1.91
CA PHE A 52 9.67 -7.26 1.05
C PHE A 52 8.89 -7.90 -0.09
N VAL A 53 7.61 -7.58 -0.18
CA VAL A 53 6.68 -8.08 -1.19
C VAL A 53 6.14 -6.90 -2.00
N ASN A 54 6.35 -6.89 -3.33
CA ASN A 54 5.87 -5.83 -4.20
C ASN A 54 4.63 -6.25 -4.99
N ILE A 55 3.57 -5.45 -4.90
CA ILE A 55 2.42 -5.46 -5.79
C ILE A 55 2.73 -4.49 -6.94
N GLU A 56 2.39 -4.84 -8.17
CA GLU A 56 2.77 -4.05 -9.34
C GLU A 56 2.07 -2.69 -9.38
N GLY A 57 2.87 -1.64 -9.56
CA GLY A 57 2.41 -0.29 -9.90
C GLY A 57 2.70 0.05 -11.35
N ASN A 58 2.15 1.16 -11.84
CA ASN A 58 2.28 1.54 -13.26
C ASN A 58 3.71 1.94 -13.68
N HIS A 59 4.57 2.28 -12.74
CA HIS A 59 5.97 2.60 -13.02
C HIS A 59 6.92 1.40 -12.87
N ASP A 60 6.49 0.32 -12.21
CA ASP A 60 7.38 -0.78 -11.81
C ASP A 60 7.92 -1.57 -13.00
N ALA A 61 7.08 -1.94 -13.97
CA ALA A 61 7.50 -2.68 -15.15
C ALA A 61 8.56 -1.92 -15.96
N GLY A 62 8.36 -0.62 -16.18
CA GLY A 62 9.33 0.25 -16.88
C GLY A 62 10.64 0.42 -16.13
N ASN A 63 10.65 0.23 -14.83
CA ASN A 63 11.80 0.36 -13.93
C ASN A 63 12.43 -0.98 -13.54
N LYS A 64 11.97 -2.08 -14.15
CA LYS A 64 12.46 -3.45 -13.89
C LYS A 64 12.30 -3.87 -12.41
N VAL A 65 11.32 -3.34 -11.72
CA VAL A 65 10.94 -3.78 -10.39
C VAL A 65 10.18 -5.10 -10.51
N LYS A 66 10.61 -6.10 -9.77
CA LYS A 66 9.90 -7.39 -9.74
C LYS A 66 8.71 -7.29 -8.81
N SER A 67 7.54 -7.67 -9.31
CA SER A 67 6.30 -7.77 -8.56
C SER A 67 5.85 -9.22 -8.49
N ILE A 68 5.19 -9.60 -7.41
CA ILE A 68 4.67 -10.97 -7.24
C ILE A 68 3.26 -11.12 -7.81
N ALA A 69 2.50 -10.02 -7.86
CA ALA A 69 1.13 -9.95 -8.34
C ALA A 69 0.77 -8.50 -8.67
N THR A 70 -0.34 -8.29 -9.36
CA THR A 70 -0.95 -6.98 -9.59
C THR A 70 -1.98 -6.63 -8.51
N SER A 71 -2.53 -7.66 -7.85
CA SER A 71 -3.45 -7.54 -6.72
C SER A 71 -3.37 -8.75 -5.80
N LEU A 72 -3.81 -8.61 -4.58
CA LEU A 72 -4.01 -9.72 -3.64
C LEU A 72 -5.22 -9.45 -2.73
N ARG A 73 -5.65 -10.49 -2.02
CA ARG A 73 -6.62 -10.37 -0.92
C ARG A 73 -5.99 -10.91 0.36
N THR A 74 -6.32 -10.28 1.47
CA THR A 74 -5.74 -10.60 2.77
C THR A 74 -6.77 -10.40 3.89
N THR A 75 -6.39 -10.80 5.09
CA THR A 75 -7.12 -10.48 6.32
C THR A 75 -6.35 -9.42 7.08
N LEU A 76 -7.03 -8.43 7.60
CA LEU A 76 -6.46 -7.33 8.37
C LEU A 76 -7.19 -7.29 9.73
N GLY A 77 -6.67 -8.01 10.71
CA GLY A 77 -7.32 -8.20 12.01
C GLY A 77 -8.76 -8.70 11.90
N PRO A 78 -9.77 -7.89 12.32
CA PRO A 78 -11.17 -8.29 12.22
C PRO A 78 -11.78 -8.14 10.81
N PHE A 79 -11.07 -7.51 9.89
CA PHE A 79 -11.52 -7.30 8.51
C PHE A 79 -11.02 -8.46 7.65
N VAL A 80 -11.93 -9.29 7.19
CA VAL A 80 -11.64 -10.40 6.29
C VAL A 80 -11.79 -9.93 4.84
N ASP A 81 -11.05 -10.58 3.93
CA ASP A 81 -11.17 -10.37 2.49
C ASP A 81 -10.86 -8.93 2.02
N VAL A 82 -9.90 -8.28 2.69
CA VAL A 82 -9.41 -6.95 2.30
C VAL A 82 -8.64 -7.06 0.99
N SER A 83 -9.02 -6.26 0.00
CA SER A 83 -8.31 -6.22 -1.29
C SER A 83 -7.14 -5.24 -1.24
N VAL A 84 -6.08 -5.57 -1.98
CA VAL A 84 -4.87 -4.75 -2.11
C VAL A 84 -4.47 -4.68 -3.57
N SER A 85 -4.35 -3.49 -4.14
CA SER A 85 -3.76 -3.25 -5.46
C SER A 85 -3.25 -1.81 -5.56
N HIS A 86 -2.48 -1.52 -6.61
CA HIS A 86 -1.90 -0.18 -6.78
C HIS A 86 -2.96 0.90 -6.97
N TYR A 87 -3.93 0.66 -7.84
CA TYR A 87 -4.97 1.64 -8.16
C TYR A 87 -6.15 1.60 -7.19
N PRO A 88 -6.77 2.75 -6.84
CA PRO A 88 -8.02 2.76 -6.09
C PRO A 88 -9.19 2.15 -6.89
N SER A 89 -10.21 1.64 -6.21
CA SER A 89 -11.32 0.86 -6.78
C SER A 89 -12.09 1.54 -7.90
N TYR A 90 -12.13 2.87 -7.91
CA TYR A 90 -12.81 3.65 -8.96
C TYR A 90 -11.96 3.86 -10.22
N ASN A 91 -10.68 3.50 -10.18
CA ASN A 91 -9.81 3.64 -11.34
C ASN A 91 -10.11 2.51 -12.34
N PRO A 92 -10.28 2.80 -13.65
CA PRO A 92 -10.52 1.76 -14.66
C PRO A 92 -9.41 0.70 -14.76
N LEU A 93 -8.21 1.02 -14.28
CA LEU A 93 -7.08 0.11 -14.26
C LEU A 93 -6.96 -0.67 -12.94
N ALA A 94 -7.89 -0.46 -11.99
CA ALA A 94 -7.90 -1.21 -10.74
C ALA A 94 -8.18 -2.68 -11.03
N GLU A 95 -7.30 -3.53 -10.53
CA GLU A 95 -7.45 -4.97 -10.67
C GLU A 95 -8.14 -5.58 -9.46
N GLY A 96 -9.00 -6.54 -9.74
CA GLY A 96 -9.78 -7.25 -8.74
C GLY A 96 -11.28 -7.05 -8.88
N THR A 97 -12.02 -7.90 -8.19
CA THR A 97 -13.48 -7.79 -8.09
C THR A 97 -13.82 -7.10 -6.78
N PHE A 98 -14.48 -5.97 -6.87
CA PHE A 98 -14.95 -5.22 -5.70
C PHE A 98 -16.43 -5.49 -5.44
N LYS A 99 -16.79 -5.61 -4.18
CA LYS A 99 -18.18 -5.78 -3.72
C LYS A 99 -18.57 -4.62 -2.79
N PRO A 100 -19.83 -4.24 -2.75
CA PRO A 100 -20.30 -3.27 -1.76
C PRO A 100 -19.92 -3.66 -0.33
N GLY A 101 -19.29 -2.73 0.38
CA GLY A 101 -18.79 -2.97 1.74
C GLY A 101 -17.32 -3.42 1.82
N ASP A 102 -16.66 -3.68 0.69
CA ASP A 102 -15.24 -4.03 0.69
C ASP A 102 -14.37 -2.89 1.22
N ILE A 103 -13.27 -3.29 1.86
CA ILE A 103 -12.14 -2.41 2.18
C ILE A 103 -11.04 -2.70 1.16
N HIS A 104 -10.49 -1.64 0.60
CA HIS A 104 -9.44 -1.69 -0.40
C HIS A 104 -8.24 -0.87 0.01
N LEU A 105 -7.06 -1.49 0.10
CA LEU A 105 -5.79 -0.81 0.35
C LEU A 105 -5.14 -0.48 -1.00
N CYS A 106 -4.80 0.79 -1.22
CA CYS A 106 -4.22 1.23 -2.49
C CYS A 106 -3.11 2.28 -2.31
N GLY A 107 -2.36 2.51 -3.38
CA GLY A 107 -1.39 3.58 -3.54
C GLY A 107 -1.83 4.60 -4.58
N HIS A 108 -0.94 4.94 -5.51
CA HIS A 108 -1.16 5.72 -6.73
C HIS A 108 -1.54 7.21 -6.53
N VAL A 109 -2.33 7.53 -5.54
CA VAL A 109 -2.94 8.85 -5.38
C VAL A 109 -2.07 9.83 -4.59
N HIS A 110 -0.87 9.41 -4.17
CA HIS A 110 0.07 10.24 -3.39
C HIS A 110 -0.62 10.89 -2.18
N SER A 111 -0.47 12.20 -2.01
CA SER A 111 -1.01 12.96 -0.89
C SER A 111 -2.46 13.43 -1.07
N LYS A 112 -3.17 13.02 -2.13
CA LYS A 112 -4.50 13.56 -2.45
C LYS A 112 -5.53 13.30 -1.36
N TRP A 113 -5.51 12.11 -0.76
CA TRP A 113 -6.40 11.71 0.33
C TRP A 113 -5.81 10.51 1.08
N LYS A 114 -6.26 10.32 2.31
CA LYS A 114 -5.88 9.19 3.16
C LYS A 114 -6.92 8.05 3.13
N HIS A 115 -8.20 8.40 2.93
CA HIS A 115 -9.26 7.46 2.61
C HIS A 115 -10.28 8.12 1.68
N TYR A 116 -11.01 7.29 0.94
CA TYR A 116 -12.05 7.73 0.02
C TYR A 116 -13.12 6.64 -0.09
N LEU A 117 -14.39 7.01 0.12
CA LEU A 117 -15.51 6.13 -0.14
C LEU A 117 -15.91 6.24 -1.62
N ASP A 118 -15.69 5.17 -2.36
CA ASP A 118 -16.20 5.06 -3.73
C ASP A 118 -17.71 4.81 -3.67
N GLU A 119 -18.49 5.86 -3.82
CA GLU A 119 -19.95 5.84 -3.72
C GLU A 119 -20.61 4.97 -4.79
N LYS A 120 -19.99 4.83 -5.95
CA LYS A 120 -20.50 4.01 -7.06
C LYS A 120 -20.38 2.51 -6.72
N ASN A 121 -19.22 2.09 -6.29
CA ASN A 121 -18.93 0.69 -6.00
C ASN A 121 -19.16 0.33 -4.52
N LYS A 122 -19.43 1.34 -3.66
CA LYS A 122 -19.57 1.18 -2.20
C LYS A 122 -18.34 0.56 -1.54
N VAL A 123 -17.14 0.95 -1.98
CA VAL A 123 -15.86 0.45 -1.52
C VAL A 123 -15.13 1.53 -0.72
N LEU A 124 -14.66 1.19 0.47
CA LEU A 124 -13.80 2.08 1.26
C LEU A 124 -12.36 1.90 0.84
N ASN A 125 -11.81 2.88 0.11
CA ASN A 125 -10.41 2.93 -0.26
C ASN A 125 -9.57 3.56 0.86
N ILE A 126 -8.48 2.90 1.24
CA ILE A 126 -7.47 3.40 2.18
C ILE A 126 -6.15 3.55 1.43
N ASN A 127 -5.66 4.77 1.34
CA ASN A 127 -4.35 5.04 0.77
C ASN A 127 -3.26 4.66 1.76
N VAL A 128 -2.42 3.68 1.40
CA VAL A 128 -1.29 3.22 2.22
C VAL A 128 0.06 3.83 1.77
N GLY A 129 0.02 4.77 0.82
CA GLY A 129 1.20 5.50 0.36
C GLY A 129 1.86 6.29 1.50
N VAL A 130 3.18 6.25 1.55
CA VAL A 130 3.99 6.88 2.62
C VAL A 130 3.74 8.38 2.77
N ASP A 131 3.30 9.06 1.71
CA ASP A 131 2.98 10.50 1.70
C ASP A 131 1.93 10.90 2.75
N VAL A 132 0.97 10.02 3.03
CA VAL A 132 -0.11 10.29 3.99
C VAL A 132 0.12 9.65 5.36
N TRP A 133 1.24 8.92 5.54
CA TRP A 133 1.61 8.25 6.79
C TRP A 133 2.93 8.77 7.37
N GLY A 134 3.36 9.97 6.99
CA GLY A 134 4.57 10.60 7.53
C GLY A 134 5.86 9.94 7.07
N TYR A 135 5.91 9.52 5.81
CA TYR A 135 7.06 8.88 5.14
C TYR A 135 7.57 7.61 5.82
N ARG A 136 6.65 6.82 6.35
CA ARG A 136 6.94 5.54 7.02
C ARG A 136 5.93 4.47 6.60
N PRO A 137 6.28 3.18 6.70
CA PRO A 137 5.32 2.12 6.54
C PRO A 137 4.25 2.22 7.63
N VAL A 138 3.03 1.84 7.32
CA VAL A 138 1.92 1.80 8.26
C VAL A 138 1.73 0.35 8.74
N SER A 139 1.73 0.14 10.06
CA SER A 139 1.51 -1.18 10.63
C SER A 139 0.04 -1.61 10.56
N GLU A 140 -0.18 -2.91 10.62
CA GLU A 140 -1.51 -3.51 10.66
C GLU A 140 -2.39 -2.91 11.76
N ASP A 141 -1.87 -2.78 12.98
CA ASP A 141 -2.62 -2.24 14.13
C ASP A 141 -3.08 -0.79 13.89
N ILE A 142 -2.21 0.03 13.28
CA ILE A 142 -2.54 1.42 12.93
C ILE A 142 -3.63 1.44 11.85
N LEU A 143 -3.53 0.57 10.83
CA LEU A 143 -4.54 0.46 9.78
C LEU A 143 -5.89 0.03 10.35
N ILE A 144 -5.92 -1.01 11.20
CA ILE A 144 -7.13 -1.50 11.87
C ILE A 144 -7.79 -0.37 12.67
N SER A 145 -7.01 0.33 13.49
CA SER A 145 -7.50 1.44 14.30
C SER A 145 -8.07 2.56 13.43
N TYR A 146 -7.39 2.90 12.37
CA TYR A 146 -7.81 3.93 11.42
C TYR A 146 -9.11 3.55 10.69
N ILE A 147 -9.20 2.33 10.18
CA ILE A 147 -10.39 1.82 9.50
C ILE A 147 -11.59 1.81 10.45
N ARG A 148 -11.41 1.34 11.70
CA ARG A 148 -12.47 1.37 12.72
C ARG A 148 -12.96 2.79 12.98
N LYS A 149 -12.07 3.76 13.06
CA LYS A 149 -12.41 5.18 13.19
C LYS A 149 -13.25 5.67 12.02
N VAL A 150 -12.79 5.43 10.80
CA VAL A 150 -13.50 5.85 9.57
C VAL A 150 -14.90 5.23 9.48
N LEU A 151 -15.05 3.96 9.90
CA LEU A 151 -16.32 3.25 9.91
C LEU A 151 -17.21 3.57 11.15
N GLY A 152 -16.79 4.46 12.05
CA GLY A 152 -17.53 4.76 13.28
C GLY A 152 -17.62 3.58 14.24
N LEU A 153 -16.64 2.69 14.26
CA LEU A 153 -16.58 1.47 15.08
C LEU A 153 -15.72 1.66 16.34
N GLU A 154 -15.30 2.87 16.65
CA GLU A 154 -14.53 3.17 17.87
C GLU A 154 -15.35 2.84 19.11
N GLY A 155 -14.71 2.22 20.10
CA GLY A 155 -15.36 1.80 21.37
C GLY A 155 -16.27 0.57 21.26
N LYS A 156 -16.52 0.03 20.07
CA LYS A 156 -17.26 -1.21 19.89
C LYS A 156 -16.33 -2.43 20.05
N PRO A 157 -16.82 -3.56 20.62
CA PRO A 157 -16.01 -4.76 20.75
C PRO A 157 -15.49 -5.22 19.39
N LYS A 158 -14.31 -5.89 19.38
CA LYS A 158 -13.77 -6.48 18.16
C LYS A 158 -14.82 -7.43 17.57
N ILE A 159 -15.23 -7.20 16.34
CA ILE A 159 -16.11 -8.13 15.63
C ILE A 159 -15.26 -9.36 15.36
N ILE A 160 -15.43 -10.40 16.16
CA ILE A 160 -14.86 -11.72 15.86
C ILE A 160 -15.76 -12.28 14.76
N ALA A 161 -15.21 -12.41 13.56
CA ALA A 161 -15.92 -13.10 12.48
C ALA A 161 -16.28 -14.50 12.98
N GLN A 162 -17.56 -14.77 13.19
CA GLN A 162 -18.02 -16.15 13.41
C GLN A 162 -17.80 -16.90 12.09
N LYS A 163 -17.09 -18.05 12.21
CA LYS A 163 -16.84 -18.97 11.11
C LYS A 163 -18.15 -19.58 10.61
#